data_15a39cdf4c9df6030cf26b3a3bd13b1c
#
_entry.id   15a39cdf4c9df6030cf26b3a3bd13b1c
#
_cell.length_a   1.000
_cell.length_b   1.000
_cell.length_c   1.000
_cell.angle_alpha   90.00
_cell.angle_beta   90.00
_cell.angle_gamma   90.00
#
_symmetry.space_group_name_H-M   'P 1'
#
loop_
_entity.id
_entity.type
_entity.pdbx_description
1 polymer ?
#
loop_
_entity_poly.entity_id
_entity_poly.type
_entity_poly.pdbx_seq_one_letter_code
_entity_poly.pdbx_strand_id
1 'polypeptide(L)'
;MEIAIAIFIIAVIFIVRAVKIVPQQHAWVVERLGKYAGTLAPGPKFIIPFVDRVAYKHSLKEIPLDVPSQVCITRDNTQLQVDGVLYFQVTDPMRASYGSSNYVVAITQLAQTTLRSVIGKLELDKTFEERDIINAQVVQAIDQAALNWGVKVLRYEIKDLTPPAEILRAMQAQITAEREKRAVIATSEGKRQEEINLAEGQKQAAIAKSEGEKQAQINNAEGEAA
;
A
#
# COMPACT_ATOMS: atom_id res chain seq x y z
N MET A 1 -60.74 -29.61 13.94
CA MET A 1 -59.88 -28.64 14.61
C MET A 1 -58.40 -28.99 14.44
N GLU A 2 -57.99 -30.23 14.60
CA GLU A 2 -56.57 -30.67 14.50
C GLU A 2 -55.93 -30.39 13.12
N ILE A 3 -56.67 -30.66 12.03
CA ILE A 3 -56.17 -30.39 10.67
C ILE A 3 -55.94 -28.91 10.44
N ALA A 4 -56.81 -28.04 10.95
CA ALA A 4 -56.64 -26.59 10.83
C ALA A 4 -55.42 -26.06 11.61
N ILE A 5 -55.17 -26.65 12.78
CA ILE A 5 -53.99 -26.35 13.60
C ILE A 5 -52.71 -26.80 12.88
N ALA A 6 -52.72 -27.99 12.27
CA ALA A 6 -51.57 -28.51 11.52
C ALA A 6 -51.25 -27.63 10.30
N ILE A 7 -52.27 -27.22 9.55
CA ILE A 7 -52.09 -26.31 8.40
C ILE A 7 -51.54 -24.96 8.85
N PHE A 8 -52.03 -24.40 9.96
CA PHE A 8 -51.52 -23.13 10.50
C PHE A 8 -50.07 -23.24 10.93
N ILE A 9 -49.66 -24.32 11.60
CA ILE A 9 -48.28 -24.56 11.99
C ILE A 9 -47.37 -24.66 10.76
N ILE A 10 -47.80 -25.39 9.73
CA ILE A 10 -47.04 -25.50 8.47
C ILE A 10 -46.90 -24.14 7.80
N ALA A 11 -47.95 -23.33 7.74
CA ALA A 11 -47.93 -22.00 7.19
C ALA A 11 -46.94 -21.07 7.95
N VAL A 12 -46.95 -21.13 9.27
CA VAL A 12 -46.03 -20.35 10.11
C VAL A 12 -44.58 -20.78 9.86
N ILE A 13 -44.28 -22.07 9.81
CA ILE A 13 -42.95 -22.60 9.51
C ILE A 13 -42.50 -22.14 8.12
N PHE A 14 -43.39 -22.14 7.14
CA PHE A 14 -43.11 -21.68 5.78
C PHE A 14 -42.75 -20.22 5.74
N ILE A 15 -43.53 -19.38 6.43
CA ILE A 15 -43.25 -17.91 6.50
C ILE A 15 -41.93 -17.62 7.20
N VAL A 16 -41.67 -18.30 8.34
CA VAL A 16 -40.39 -18.08 9.08
C VAL A 16 -39.17 -18.51 8.24
N ARG A 17 -39.32 -19.58 7.45
CA ARG A 17 -38.22 -20.00 6.56
C ARG A 17 -38.06 -19.16 5.29
N ALA A 18 -39.15 -18.50 4.85
CA ALA A 18 -39.13 -17.63 3.68
C ALA A 18 -38.40 -16.33 3.94
N VAL A 19 -38.42 -15.81 5.16
CA VAL A 19 -37.78 -14.55 5.51
C VAL A 19 -36.28 -14.79 5.81
N LYS A 20 -35.42 -14.06 5.11
CA LYS A 20 -33.97 -13.99 5.36
C LYS A 20 -33.55 -12.57 5.62
N ILE A 21 -32.81 -12.35 6.68
CA ILE A 21 -32.25 -11.05 7.03
C ILE A 21 -30.78 -11.07 6.62
N VAL A 22 -30.44 -10.26 5.62
CA VAL A 22 -29.06 -10.12 5.14
C VAL A 22 -28.41 -8.97 5.91
N PRO A 23 -27.25 -9.19 6.58
CA PRO A 23 -26.54 -8.13 7.28
C PRO A 23 -26.04 -7.06 6.33
N GLN A 24 -25.82 -5.85 6.87
CA GLN A 24 -25.20 -4.76 6.11
C GLN A 24 -23.79 -5.14 5.65
N GLN A 25 -23.41 -4.71 4.44
CA GLN A 25 -22.13 -5.05 3.79
C GLN A 25 -21.94 -6.56 3.53
N HIS A 26 -23.05 -7.29 3.36
CA HIS A 26 -23.06 -8.68 2.89
C HIS A 26 -23.97 -8.81 1.68
N ALA A 27 -23.63 -9.75 0.82
CA ALA A 27 -24.46 -10.16 -0.30
C ALA A 27 -24.55 -11.68 -0.33
N TRP A 28 -25.77 -12.20 -0.44
CA TRP A 28 -26.02 -13.65 -0.47
C TRP A 28 -26.50 -14.05 -1.85
N VAL A 29 -25.83 -15.03 -2.43
CA VAL A 29 -26.19 -15.60 -3.72
C VAL A 29 -27.17 -16.74 -3.51
N VAL A 30 -28.31 -16.66 -4.20
CA VAL A 30 -29.38 -17.64 -4.13
C VAL A 30 -29.44 -18.45 -5.40
N GLU A 31 -29.50 -19.75 -5.22
CA GLU A 31 -29.76 -20.73 -6.28
C GLU A 31 -31.17 -21.26 -6.17
N ARG A 32 -31.81 -21.43 -7.33
CA ARG A 32 -33.09 -22.11 -7.48
C ARG A 32 -32.86 -23.37 -8.28
N LEU A 33 -33.04 -24.53 -7.64
CA LEU A 33 -32.83 -25.83 -8.25
C LEU A 33 -31.47 -25.94 -8.99
N GLY A 34 -30.42 -25.43 -8.38
CA GLY A 34 -29.07 -25.46 -8.94
C GLY A 34 -28.74 -24.38 -9.99
N LYS A 35 -29.66 -23.45 -10.27
CA LYS A 35 -29.42 -22.31 -11.15
C LYS A 35 -29.37 -21.02 -10.34
N TYR A 36 -28.51 -20.09 -10.76
CA TYR A 36 -28.48 -18.75 -10.19
C TYR A 36 -29.87 -18.09 -10.32
N ALA A 37 -30.46 -17.68 -9.20
CA ALA A 37 -31.76 -17.02 -9.16
C ALA A 37 -31.67 -15.53 -8.85
N GLY A 38 -30.62 -15.11 -8.12
CA GLY A 38 -30.41 -13.72 -7.78
C GLY A 38 -29.44 -13.53 -6.62
N THR A 39 -29.10 -12.27 -6.37
CA THR A 39 -28.29 -11.85 -5.23
C THR A 39 -29.14 -11.03 -4.27
N LEU A 40 -29.17 -11.43 -3.02
CA LEU A 40 -29.86 -10.73 -1.93
C LEU A 40 -28.99 -9.60 -1.40
N ALA A 41 -29.45 -8.36 -1.58
CA ALA A 41 -28.89 -7.18 -0.95
C ALA A 41 -29.24 -7.11 0.54
N PRO A 42 -28.54 -6.28 1.35
CA PRO A 42 -28.81 -6.10 2.77
C PRO A 42 -30.29 -5.79 3.08
N GLY A 43 -30.75 -6.23 4.24
CA GLY A 43 -32.10 -6.06 4.72
C GLY A 43 -32.95 -7.32 4.68
N PRO A 44 -34.25 -7.21 5.02
CA PRO A 44 -35.19 -8.35 4.95
C PRO A 44 -35.48 -8.72 3.51
N LYS A 45 -35.35 -10.00 3.17
CA LYS A 45 -35.59 -10.54 1.84
C LYS A 45 -36.41 -11.81 1.94
N PHE A 46 -37.24 -12.06 0.92
CA PHE A 46 -38.06 -13.22 0.82
C PHE A 46 -37.45 -14.20 -0.18
N ILE A 47 -37.38 -15.45 0.20
CA ILE A 47 -36.99 -16.57 -0.66
C ILE A 47 -38.10 -17.64 -0.61
N ILE A 48 -38.20 -18.45 -1.65
CA ILE A 48 -39.16 -19.57 -1.68
C ILE A 48 -38.54 -20.75 -0.93
N PRO A 49 -39.06 -21.13 0.27
CA PRO A 49 -38.54 -22.24 1.02
C PRO A 49 -38.59 -23.51 0.18
N PHE A 50 -37.65 -24.43 0.42
CA PHE A 50 -37.47 -25.72 -0.27
C PHE A 50 -37.01 -25.63 -1.73
N VAL A 51 -37.24 -24.53 -2.45
CA VAL A 51 -36.85 -24.32 -3.85
C VAL A 51 -35.61 -23.47 -3.95
N ASP A 52 -35.56 -22.38 -3.17
CA ASP A 52 -34.46 -21.45 -3.12
C ASP A 52 -33.46 -21.82 -2.01
N ARG A 53 -32.17 -21.83 -2.35
CA ARG A 53 -31.08 -22.10 -1.41
C ARG A 53 -30.10 -20.97 -1.44
N VAL A 54 -29.69 -20.46 -0.28
CA VAL A 54 -28.53 -19.56 -0.16
C VAL A 54 -27.28 -20.42 -0.36
N ALA A 55 -26.66 -20.31 -1.54
CA ALA A 55 -25.49 -21.11 -1.92
C ALA A 55 -24.20 -20.47 -1.40
N TYR A 56 -24.05 -19.14 -1.56
CA TYR A 56 -22.85 -18.42 -1.18
C TYR A 56 -23.19 -17.17 -0.39
N LYS A 57 -22.29 -16.80 0.52
CA LYS A 57 -22.37 -15.59 1.33
C LYS A 57 -21.06 -14.82 1.20
N HIS A 58 -21.11 -13.62 0.66
CA HIS A 58 -19.95 -12.78 0.48
C HIS A 58 -20.00 -11.57 1.40
N SER A 59 -18.85 -11.22 1.98
CA SER A 59 -18.64 -9.91 2.60
C SER A 59 -18.23 -8.91 1.50
N LEU A 60 -18.86 -7.74 1.51
CA LEU A 60 -18.52 -6.63 0.59
C LEU A 60 -17.52 -5.66 1.23
N LYS A 61 -17.05 -5.98 2.43
CA LYS A 61 -16.02 -5.19 3.12
C LYS A 61 -14.65 -5.47 2.50
N GLU A 62 -13.74 -4.52 2.69
CA GLU A 62 -12.33 -4.71 2.42
C GLU A 62 -11.76 -5.84 3.29
N ILE A 63 -11.04 -6.74 2.68
CA ILE A 63 -10.43 -7.91 3.33
C ILE A 63 -8.94 -7.89 3.05
N PRO A 64 -8.09 -7.90 4.09
CA PRO A 64 -6.66 -8.13 3.93
C PRO A 64 -6.40 -9.60 3.60
N LEU A 65 -5.50 -9.84 2.66
CA LEU A 65 -5.05 -11.16 2.24
C LEU A 65 -3.53 -11.20 2.29
N ASP A 66 -2.99 -12.01 3.17
CA ASP A 66 -1.55 -12.23 3.23
C ASP A 66 -1.07 -12.99 1.97
N VAL A 67 -0.09 -12.42 1.29
CA VAL A 67 0.62 -13.06 0.18
C VAL A 67 1.86 -13.72 0.75
N PRO A 68 1.95 -15.07 0.71
CA PRO A 68 3.07 -15.79 1.31
C PRO A 68 4.41 -15.35 0.74
N SER A 69 5.41 -15.35 1.61
CA SER A 69 6.79 -15.04 1.24
C SER A 69 7.29 -15.93 0.12
N GLN A 70 8.00 -15.33 -0.82
CA GLN A 70 8.61 -16.01 -1.95
C GLN A 70 9.97 -15.45 -2.30
N VAL A 71 10.81 -16.26 -2.93
CA VAL A 71 12.09 -15.80 -3.45
C VAL A 71 11.90 -15.25 -4.86
N CYS A 72 12.33 -14.02 -5.07
CA CYS A 72 12.42 -13.35 -6.35
C CYS A 72 13.88 -13.12 -6.71
N ILE A 73 14.18 -13.04 -8.01
CA ILE A 73 15.52 -12.72 -8.50
C ILE A 73 15.42 -11.37 -9.20
N THR A 74 16.20 -10.41 -8.76
CA THR A 74 16.28 -9.07 -9.34
C THR A 74 17.05 -9.08 -10.65
N ARG A 75 17.03 -7.95 -11.39
CA ARG A 75 17.72 -7.81 -12.67
C ARG A 75 19.24 -7.99 -12.55
N ASP A 76 19.83 -7.60 -11.44
CA ASP A 76 21.25 -7.77 -11.09
C ASP A 76 21.58 -9.14 -10.49
N ASN A 77 20.67 -10.12 -10.69
CA ASN A 77 20.81 -11.51 -10.28
C ASN A 77 20.94 -11.73 -8.76
N THR A 78 20.41 -10.84 -7.96
CA THR A 78 20.35 -10.98 -6.50
C THR A 78 19.06 -11.67 -6.08
N GLN A 79 19.17 -12.66 -5.18
CA GLN A 79 18.01 -13.29 -4.57
C GLN A 79 17.42 -12.37 -3.50
N LEU A 80 16.10 -12.20 -3.53
CA LEU A 80 15.36 -11.36 -2.59
C LEU A 80 14.13 -12.12 -2.11
N GLN A 81 14.01 -12.29 -0.80
CA GLN A 81 12.79 -12.83 -0.19
C GLN A 81 11.81 -11.69 0.02
N VAL A 82 10.58 -11.87 -0.49
CA VAL A 82 9.55 -10.82 -0.49
C VAL A 82 8.24 -11.40 -0.05
N ASP A 83 7.56 -10.70 0.84
CA ASP A 83 6.18 -10.95 1.24
C ASP A 83 5.37 -9.65 1.24
N GLY A 84 4.05 -9.78 1.25
CA GLY A 84 3.19 -8.62 1.19
C GLY A 84 1.75 -8.92 1.63
N VAL A 85 0.97 -7.87 1.67
CA VAL A 85 -0.47 -7.92 1.94
C VAL A 85 -1.23 -7.27 0.80
N LEU A 86 -2.25 -7.96 0.33
CA LEU A 86 -3.16 -7.48 -0.68
C LEU A 86 -4.51 -7.15 -0.04
N TYR A 87 -5.08 -6.01 -0.37
CA TYR A 87 -6.40 -5.61 0.09
C TYR A 87 -7.39 -5.65 -1.07
N PHE A 88 -8.46 -6.39 -0.88
CA PHE A 88 -9.47 -6.54 -1.90
C PHE A 88 -10.89 -6.50 -1.33
N GLN A 89 -11.87 -6.28 -2.18
CA GLN A 89 -13.28 -6.38 -1.85
C GLN A 89 -14.06 -7.08 -2.96
N VAL A 90 -15.13 -7.77 -2.61
CA VAL A 90 -16.05 -8.36 -3.57
C VAL A 90 -16.99 -7.26 -4.09
N THR A 91 -16.99 -7.04 -5.40
CA THR A 91 -17.86 -6.06 -6.07
C THR A 91 -19.05 -6.73 -6.77
N ASP A 92 -18.83 -7.92 -7.31
CA ASP A 92 -19.88 -8.71 -7.96
C ASP A 92 -19.96 -10.10 -7.31
N PRO A 93 -20.91 -10.32 -6.38
CA PRO A 93 -21.08 -11.60 -5.69
C PRO A 93 -21.38 -12.78 -6.61
N MET A 94 -22.05 -12.55 -7.74
CA MET A 94 -22.36 -13.60 -8.70
C MET A 94 -21.08 -14.09 -9.38
N ARG A 95 -20.26 -13.18 -9.88
CA ARG A 95 -18.95 -13.53 -10.49
C ARG A 95 -18.01 -14.13 -9.45
N ALA A 96 -18.03 -13.66 -8.21
CA ALA A 96 -17.20 -14.21 -7.14
C ALA A 96 -17.58 -15.66 -6.78
N SER A 97 -18.86 -16.03 -6.98
CA SER A 97 -19.33 -17.39 -6.72
C SER A 97 -19.07 -18.36 -7.88
N TYR A 98 -19.14 -17.88 -9.12
CA TYR A 98 -19.14 -18.76 -10.30
C TYR A 98 -17.98 -18.48 -11.27
N GLY A 99 -17.29 -17.36 -11.15
CA GLY A 99 -16.19 -16.98 -12.05
C GLY A 99 -14.87 -17.73 -11.77
N SER A 100 -14.70 -18.22 -10.55
CA SER A 100 -13.55 -19.05 -10.16
C SER A 100 -13.95 -20.05 -9.09
N SER A 101 -13.29 -21.19 -9.05
CA SER A 101 -13.47 -22.18 -7.98
C SER A 101 -13.03 -21.63 -6.61
N ASN A 102 -11.97 -20.81 -6.60
CA ASN A 102 -11.48 -20.10 -5.43
C ASN A 102 -10.72 -18.84 -5.85
N TYR A 103 -11.41 -17.72 -5.88
CA TYR A 103 -10.82 -16.44 -6.27
C TYR A 103 -9.70 -15.97 -5.31
N VAL A 104 -9.76 -16.35 -4.03
CA VAL A 104 -8.72 -15.99 -3.04
C VAL A 104 -7.39 -16.64 -3.42
N VAL A 105 -7.40 -17.93 -3.72
CA VAL A 105 -6.21 -18.66 -4.16
C VAL A 105 -5.71 -18.11 -5.50
N ALA A 106 -6.63 -17.85 -6.43
CA ALA A 106 -6.27 -17.31 -7.75
C ALA A 106 -5.61 -15.93 -7.64
N ILE A 107 -6.15 -15.03 -6.80
CA ILE A 107 -5.56 -13.70 -6.57
C ILE A 107 -4.17 -13.83 -5.89
N THR A 108 -4.04 -14.72 -4.90
CA THR A 108 -2.75 -14.94 -4.22
C THR A 108 -1.67 -15.39 -5.19
N GLN A 109 -1.97 -16.38 -6.02
CA GLN A 109 -1.02 -16.89 -7.02
C GLN A 109 -0.68 -15.85 -8.08
N LEU A 110 -1.68 -15.07 -8.52
CA LEU A 110 -1.45 -14.00 -9.46
C LEU A 110 -0.60 -12.89 -8.85
N ALA A 111 -0.83 -12.54 -7.57
CA ALA A 111 0.00 -11.58 -6.85
C ALA A 111 1.47 -12.03 -6.78
N GLN A 112 1.70 -13.29 -6.43
CA GLN A 112 3.04 -13.86 -6.37
C GLN A 112 3.75 -13.83 -7.74
N THR A 113 3.07 -14.25 -8.79
CA THR A 113 3.67 -14.30 -10.14
C THR A 113 3.92 -12.90 -10.69
N THR A 114 3.02 -11.96 -10.47
CA THR A 114 3.16 -10.57 -10.89
C THR A 114 4.30 -9.89 -10.14
N LEU A 115 4.34 -10.05 -8.82
CA LEU A 115 5.41 -9.50 -7.97
C LEU A 115 6.79 -9.99 -8.45
N ARG A 116 6.93 -11.30 -8.72
CA ARG A 116 8.17 -11.87 -9.27
C ARG A 116 8.54 -11.24 -10.60
N SER A 117 7.57 -11.02 -11.49
CA SER A 117 7.80 -10.38 -12.78
C SER A 117 8.21 -8.90 -12.65
N VAL A 118 7.62 -8.16 -11.72
CA VAL A 118 7.96 -6.76 -11.48
C VAL A 118 9.35 -6.62 -10.88
N ILE A 119 9.65 -7.37 -9.81
CA ILE A 119 10.97 -7.37 -9.15
C ILE A 119 12.07 -7.82 -10.11
N GLY A 120 11.82 -8.81 -10.95
CA GLY A 120 12.80 -9.27 -11.94
C GLY A 120 13.22 -8.25 -12.99
N LYS A 121 12.51 -7.13 -13.10
CA LYS A 121 12.87 -6.01 -14.01
C LYS A 121 13.69 -4.91 -13.30
N LEU A 122 13.74 -4.93 -11.98
CA LEU A 122 14.39 -3.91 -11.15
C LEU A 122 15.72 -4.41 -10.58
N GLU A 123 16.63 -3.48 -10.36
CA GLU A 123 17.84 -3.71 -9.58
C GLU A 123 17.51 -3.72 -8.09
N LEU A 124 18.36 -4.35 -7.30
CA LEU A 124 18.13 -4.51 -5.85
C LEU A 124 17.89 -3.16 -5.17
N ASP A 125 18.74 -2.17 -5.38
CA ASP A 125 18.64 -0.85 -4.76
C ASP A 125 17.30 -0.19 -5.11
N LYS A 126 16.88 -0.24 -6.36
CA LYS A 126 15.60 0.30 -6.82
C LYS A 126 14.40 -0.43 -6.22
N THR A 127 14.52 -1.72 -5.93
CA THR A 127 13.45 -2.47 -5.27
C THR A 127 13.19 -1.95 -3.86
N PHE A 128 14.20 -1.43 -3.17
CA PHE A 128 14.02 -0.78 -1.86
C PHE A 128 13.50 0.65 -1.96
N GLU A 129 13.93 1.40 -2.98
CA GLU A 129 13.57 2.81 -3.17
C GLU A 129 12.18 3.00 -3.77
N GLU A 130 11.79 2.16 -4.73
CA GLU A 130 10.60 2.34 -5.57
C GLU A 130 9.44 1.43 -5.16
N ARG A 131 9.25 1.16 -3.86
CA ARG A 131 8.18 0.27 -3.34
C ARG A 131 6.79 0.69 -3.81
N ASP A 132 6.51 1.99 -3.83
CA ASP A 132 5.21 2.52 -4.26
C ASP A 132 4.92 2.22 -5.72
N ILE A 133 5.95 2.29 -6.58
CA ILE A 133 5.83 1.96 -8.00
C ILE A 133 5.56 0.46 -8.17
N ILE A 134 6.26 -0.38 -7.41
CA ILE A 134 6.05 -1.84 -7.42
C ILE A 134 4.62 -2.14 -6.98
N ASN A 135 4.16 -1.58 -5.86
CA ASN A 135 2.81 -1.76 -5.34
C ASN A 135 1.76 -1.38 -6.39
N ALA A 136 1.91 -0.23 -7.04
CA ALA A 136 0.99 0.24 -8.09
C ALA A 136 0.97 -0.68 -9.31
N GLN A 137 2.12 -1.15 -9.79
CA GLN A 137 2.22 -2.07 -10.93
C GLN A 137 1.59 -3.44 -10.62
N VAL A 138 1.80 -3.94 -9.41
CA VAL A 138 1.19 -5.19 -8.94
C VAL A 138 -0.33 -5.06 -8.90
N VAL A 139 -0.85 -3.98 -8.31
CA VAL A 139 -2.30 -3.71 -8.26
C VAL A 139 -2.89 -3.64 -9.66
N GLN A 140 -2.29 -2.88 -10.56
CA GLN A 140 -2.78 -2.71 -11.93
C GLN A 140 -2.89 -4.05 -12.68
N ALA A 141 -1.88 -4.89 -12.56
CA ALA A 141 -1.85 -6.18 -13.25
C ALA A 141 -2.87 -7.18 -12.67
N ILE A 142 -3.06 -7.16 -11.34
CA ILE A 142 -3.99 -8.07 -10.68
C ILE A 142 -5.44 -7.61 -10.89
N ASP A 143 -5.72 -6.30 -10.81
CA ASP A 143 -7.07 -5.76 -10.90
C ASP A 143 -7.74 -6.13 -12.23
N GLN A 144 -7.00 -6.09 -13.34
CA GLN A 144 -7.51 -6.48 -14.65
C GLN A 144 -8.00 -7.94 -14.69
N ALA A 145 -7.31 -8.85 -14.05
CA ALA A 145 -7.70 -10.26 -13.98
C ALA A 145 -8.80 -10.49 -12.94
N ALA A 146 -8.72 -9.82 -11.80
CA ALA A 146 -9.65 -9.95 -10.68
C ALA A 146 -11.08 -9.49 -11.03
N LEU A 147 -11.23 -8.55 -11.94
CA LEU A 147 -12.53 -8.10 -12.45
C LEU A 147 -13.38 -9.26 -13.03
N ASN A 148 -12.75 -10.24 -13.66
CA ASN A 148 -13.44 -11.42 -14.20
C ASN A 148 -14.02 -12.29 -13.08
N TRP A 149 -13.45 -12.22 -11.89
CA TRP A 149 -13.90 -12.94 -10.69
C TRP A 149 -14.80 -12.09 -9.78
N GLY A 150 -15.25 -10.91 -10.26
CA GLY A 150 -16.11 -10.03 -9.48
C GLY A 150 -15.46 -9.45 -8.22
N VAL A 151 -14.13 -9.33 -8.23
CA VAL A 151 -13.32 -8.83 -7.12
C VAL A 151 -12.53 -7.61 -7.60
N LYS A 152 -12.45 -6.59 -6.75
CA LYS A 152 -11.62 -5.42 -6.98
C LYS A 152 -10.44 -5.42 -6.03
N VAL A 153 -9.25 -5.28 -6.58
CA VAL A 153 -8.04 -5.07 -5.79
C VAL A 153 -7.90 -3.58 -5.51
N LEU A 154 -7.78 -3.23 -4.23
CA LEU A 154 -7.70 -1.84 -3.78
C LEU A 154 -6.25 -1.37 -3.67
N ARG A 155 -5.42 -2.18 -3.03
CA ARG A 155 -3.99 -1.91 -2.83
C ARG A 155 -3.22 -3.19 -2.55
N TYR A 156 -1.94 -3.11 -2.79
CA TYR A 156 -0.94 -4.10 -2.43
C TYR A 156 0.17 -3.39 -1.67
N GLU A 157 0.64 -3.99 -0.58
CA GLU A 157 1.71 -3.44 0.25
C GLU A 157 2.77 -4.51 0.47
N ILE A 158 4.01 -4.19 0.12
CA ILE A 158 5.15 -5.01 0.47
C ILE A 158 5.37 -4.91 1.98
N LYS A 159 5.37 -6.04 2.69
CA LYS A 159 5.68 -6.12 4.13
C LYS A 159 7.19 -6.05 4.35
N ASP A 160 7.88 -7.06 3.85
CA ASP A 160 9.32 -7.20 4.02
C ASP A 160 10.03 -7.51 2.70
N LEU A 161 11.25 -6.99 2.60
CA LEU A 161 12.22 -7.26 1.55
C LEU A 161 13.52 -7.69 2.23
N THR A 162 13.81 -8.99 2.17
CA THR A 162 14.95 -9.56 2.87
C THR A 162 15.98 -10.14 1.88
N PRO A 163 17.09 -9.44 1.62
CA PRO A 163 18.18 -9.97 0.84
C PRO A 163 18.99 -10.99 1.65
N PRO A 164 19.84 -11.83 1.01
CA PRO A 164 20.78 -12.71 1.70
C PRO A 164 21.67 -11.93 2.66
N ALA A 165 22.06 -12.57 3.77
CA ALA A 165 22.80 -11.90 4.83
C ALA A 165 24.16 -11.31 4.37
N GLU A 166 24.80 -11.91 3.38
CA GLU A 166 26.05 -11.40 2.79
C GLU A 166 25.83 -10.08 2.05
N ILE A 167 24.76 -10.01 1.24
CA ILE A 167 24.38 -8.81 0.51
C ILE A 167 23.98 -7.70 1.49
N LEU A 168 23.22 -8.04 2.52
CA LEU A 168 22.82 -7.07 3.54
C LEU A 168 24.04 -6.45 4.25
N ARG A 169 25.05 -7.25 4.58
CA ARG A 169 26.30 -6.75 5.18
C ARG A 169 27.07 -5.84 4.23
N ALA A 170 27.17 -6.21 2.95
CA ALA A 170 27.83 -5.39 1.93
C ALA A 170 27.12 -4.04 1.74
N MET A 171 25.78 -4.04 1.66
CA MET A 171 24.99 -2.81 1.57
C MET A 171 25.16 -1.92 2.81
N GLN A 172 25.15 -2.49 4.01
CA GLN A 172 25.38 -1.74 5.25
C GLN A 172 26.75 -1.09 5.26
N ALA A 173 27.81 -1.83 4.85
CA ALA A 173 29.15 -1.28 4.76
C ALA A 173 29.25 -0.15 3.73
N GLN A 174 28.62 -0.30 2.57
CA GLN A 174 28.58 0.73 1.54
C GLN A 174 27.86 2.00 2.02
N ILE A 175 26.68 1.84 2.63
CA ILE A 175 25.89 2.96 3.18
C ILE A 175 26.70 3.69 4.27
N THR A 176 27.39 2.96 5.14
CA THR A 176 28.23 3.55 6.20
C THR A 176 29.36 4.37 5.59
N ALA A 177 30.09 3.80 4.64
CA ALA A 177 31.19 4.50 3.95
C ALA A 177 30.70 5.76 3.20
N GLU A 178 29.55 5.68 2.55
CA GLU A 178 28.96 6.85 1.87
C GLU A 178 28.53 7.94 2.86
N ARG A 179 27.92 7.57 3.98
CA ARG A 179 27.56 8.51 5.06
C ARG A 179 28.78 9.18 5.65
N GLU A 180 29.84 8.44 5.92
CA GLU A 180 31.11 8.96 6.41
C GLU A 180 31.74 9.95 5.40
N LYS A 181 31.76 9.59 4.12
CA LYS A 181 32.23 10.48 3.05
C LYS A 181 31.43 11.79 3.01
N ARG A 182 30.10 11.71 3.05
CA ARG A 182 29.23 12.90 3.07
C ARG A 182 29.46 13.75 4.32
N ALA A 183 29.65 13.14 5.48
CA ALA A 183 29.95 13.84 6.73
C ALA A 183 31.28 14.59 6.67
N VAL A 184 32.33 13.96 6.12
CA VAL A 184 33.65 14.61 5.92
C VAL A 184 33.55 15.80 4.95
N ILE A 185 32.83 15.65 3.84
CA ILE A 185 32.61 16.73 2.87
C ILE A 185 31.87 17.89 3.54
N ALA A 186 30.75 17.63 4.21
CA ALA A 186 29.95 18.66 4.88
C ALA A 186 30.76 19.39 5.96
N THR A 187 31.57 18.65 6.75
CA THR A 187 32.46 19.26 7.76
C THR A 187 33.52 20.14 7.13
N SER A 188 34.11 19.71 6.02
CA SER A 188 35.14 20.45 5.31
C SER A 188 34.56 21.72 4.66
N GLU A 189 33.39 21.64 4.05
CA GLU A 189 32.65 22.78 3.51
C GLU A 189 32.28 23.79 4.60
N GLY A 190 31.81 23.29 5.75
CA GLY A 190 31.49 24.12 6.92
C GLY A 190 32.71 24.89 7.42
N LYS A 191 33.86 24.22 7.57
CA LYS A 191 35.12 24.89 7.97
C LYS A 191 35.57 25.94 6.97
N ARG A 192 35.52 25.60 5.68
CA ARG A 192 35.86 26.57 4.62
C ARG A 192 34.94 27.79 4.67
N GLN A 193 33.64 27.59 4.85
CA GLN A 193 32.69 28.71 4.94
C GLN A 193 32.92 29.56 6.19
N GLU A 194 33.26 28.93 7.32
CA GLU A 194 33.64 29.61 8.56
C GLU A 194 34.88 30.51 8.33
N GLU A 195 35.95 30.01 7.69
CA GLU A 195 37.15 30.78 7.38
C GLU A 195 36.84 31.98 6.46
N ILE A 196 36.01 31.77 5.42
CA ILE A 196 35.57 32.85 4.53
C ILE A 196 34.82 33.92 5.30
N ASN A 197 33.83 33.53 6.13
CA ASN A 197 33.02 34.44 6.90
C ASN A 197 33.86 35.24 7.92
N LEU A 198 34.84 34.59 8.55
CA LEU A 198 35.80 35.26 9.46
C LEU A 198 36.67 36.27 8.72
N ALA A 199 37.22 35.90 7.56
CA ALA A 199 38.04 36.80 6.75
C ALA A 199 37.24 38.01 6.21
N GLU A 200 35.99 37.78 5.76
CA GLU A 200 35.10 38.86 5.35
C GLU A 200 34.71 39.78 6.53
N GLY A 201 34.44 39.23 7.70
CA GLY A 201 34.15 39.98 8.90
C GLY A 201 35.34 40.85 9.33
N GLN A 202 36.56 40.32 9.30
CA GLN A 202 37.79 41.07 9.58
C GLN A 202 38.01 42.19 8.58
N LYS A 203 37.79 41.93 7.28
CA LYS A 203 37.87 42.94 6.22
C LYS A 203 36.87 44.08 6.46
N GLN A 204 35.61 43.74 6.74
CA GLN A 204 34.58 44.76 7.01
C GLN A 204 34.88 45.59 8.26
N ALA A 205 35.36 44.93 9.31
CA ALA A 205 35.75 45.60 10.55
C ALA A 205 36.92 46.59 10.33
N ALA A 206 37.92 46.17 9.52
CA ALA A 206 39.04 47.04 9.17
C ALA A 206 38.61 48.26 8.31
N ILE A 207 37.72 48.07 7.36
CA ILE A 207 37.16 49.15 6.52
C ILE A 207 36.35 50.12 7.43
N ALA A 208 35.44 49.62 8.25
CA ALA A 208 34.63 50.45 9.14
C ALA A 208 35.51 51.28 10.12
N LYS A 209 36.58 50.68 10.65
CA LYS A 209 37.54 51.37 11.49
C LYS A 209 38.25 52.51 10.75
N SER A 210 38.76 52.26 9.53
CA SER A 210 39.43 53.24 8.68
C SER A 210 38.50 54.41 8.28
N GLU A 211 37.25 54.11 7.97
CA GLU A 211 36.22 55.10 7.67
C GLU A 211 35.89 55.96 8.87
N GLY A 212 35.77 55.34 10.06
CA GLY A 212 35.56 56.05 11.34
C GLY A 212 36.71 56.97 11.69
N GLU A 213 37.96 56.51 11.55
CA GLU A 213 39.15 57.33 11.78
C GLU A 213 39.22 58.52 10.81
N LYS A 214 38.92 58.30 9.52
CA LYS A 214 38.82 59.34 8.51
C LYS A 214 37.76 60.39 8.85
N GLN A 215 36.57 59.93 9.25
CA GLN A 215 35.48 60.84 9.63
C GLN A 215 35.80 61.65 10.89
N ALA A 216 36.47 61.03 11.87
CA ALA A 216 36.94 61.74 13.06
C ALA A 216 37.99 62.81 12.74
N GLN A 217 38.93 62.57 11.82
CA GLN A 217 39.89 63.54 11.35
C GLN A 217 39.22 64.72 10.63
N ILE A 218 38.24 64.47 9.76
CA ILE A 218 37.46 65.52 9.09
C ILE A 218 36.70 66.37 10.10
N ASN A 219 35.97 65.74 11.05
CA ASN A 219 35.23 66.47 12.05
C ASN A 219 36.13 67.33 12.97
N ASN A 220 37.33 66.83 13.30
CA ASN A 220 38.32 67.62 14.09
C ASN A 220 38.86 68.80 13.28
N ALA A 221 39.23 68.63 11.99
CA ALA A 221 39.68 69.70 11.14
C ALA A 221 38.60 70.77 10.89
N GLU A 222 37.33 70.37 10.74
CA GLU A 222 36.22 71.32 10.61
C GLU A 222 35.95 72.07 11.94
N GLY A 223 36.13 71.41 13.09
CA GLY A 223 36.03 72.06 14.40
C GLY A 223 37.17 73.07 14.75
N GLU A 224 38.37 72.86 14.18
CA GLU A 224 39.51 73.80 14.31
C GLU A 224 39.38 74.99 13.37
N ALA A 225 38.61 74.89 12.30
CA ALA A 225 38.41 75.94 11.28
C ALA A 225 37.22 76.86 11.58
N ALA A 226 36.37 76.59 12.60
CA ALA A 226 35.27 77.40 13.03
C ALA A 226 35.56 78.18 14.30
#